data_a0548b84658ec6b11382222d9bf55eb0
#
_entry.id   a0548b84658ec6b11382222d9bf55eb0
#
_cell.length_a   1.000
_cell.length_b   1.000
_cell.length_c   1.000
_cell.angle_alpha   90.00
_cell.angle_beta   90.00
_cell.angle_gamma   90.00
#
_symmetry.space_group_name_H-M   'P 1'
#
loop_
_entity.id
_entity.type
_entity.pdbx_description
1 polymer ?
#
loop_
_entity_poly.entity_id
_entity_poly.type
_entity_poly.pdbx_seq_one_letter_code
_entity_poly.pdbx_strand_id
1 'polypeptide(L)'
;MNKIKIISDKNPKSIRIKSDLLKRIYKNDFTKYNPTIVIGGDGFMLQTLKKNKDSKNSFYGINSGNYGFLMNKYSSKNIIKNLLKAKMLIISPLEMTVKNKNNKLNKYLAINEVSILRQSRQAASLSINYGSKKIIKKLVSDGVLVSTPAGSTAYNLSVHGPILSLNSKKLSISPISPFRPRRWKG
;
A
#
# COMPACT_ATOMS: atom_id res chain seq x y z
N MET A 1 18.65 23.93 11.19
CA MET A 1 17.37 24.02 10.45
C MET A 1 17.24 22.77 9.58
N ASN A 2 16.33 21.88 9.90
CA ASN A 2 16.11 20.67 9.11
C ASN A 2 15.34 21.02 7.83
N LYS A 3 16.04 21.04 6.69
CA LYS A 3 15.39 21.24 5.38
C LYS A 3 14.44 20.10 5.08
N ILE A 4 13.20 20.41 4.68
CA ILE A 4 12.23 19.40 4.20
C ILE A 4 12.85 18.66 3.01
N LYS A 5 12.91 17.33 3.12
CA LYS A 5 13.41 16.47 2.05
C LYS A 5 12.32 16.28 1.00
N ILE A 6 12.63 16.56 -0.28
CA ILE A 6 11.72 16.36 -1.42
C ILE A 6 12.35 15.37 -2.38
N ILE A 7 11.64 14.27 -2.63
CA ILE A 7 12.04 13.24 -3.59
C ILE A 7 10.97 13.08 -4.67
N SER A 8 11.35 12.73 -5.88
CA SER A 8 10.43 12.47 -6.98
C SER A 8 10.87 11.26 -7.79
N ASP A 9 9.93 10.62 -8.45
CA ASP A 9 10.25 9.70 -9.53
C ASP A 9 10.82 10.45 -10.74
N LYS A 10 11.17 9.71 -11.80
CA LYS A 10 11.78 10.25 -13.03
C LYS A 10 10.77 10.82 -14.03
N ASN A 11 9.48 10.83 -13.71
CA ASN A 11 8.45 11.36 -14.60
C ASN A 11 8.62 12.88 -14.78
N PRO A 12 8.58 13.43 -16.02
CA PRO A 12 8.72 14.86 -16.26
C PRO A 12 7.76 15.73 -15.44
N LYS A 13 6.52 15.26 -15.23
CA LYS A 13 5.52 15.97 -14.41
C LYS A 13 5.94 16.02 -12.93
N SER A 14 6.49 14.93 -12.40
CA SER A 14 7.02 14.87 -11.02
C SER A 14 8.19 15.83 -10.83
N ILE A 15 9.11 15.88 -11.81
CA ILE A 15 10.27 16.78 -11.78
C ILE A 15 9.82 18.24 -11.81
N ARG A 16 8.82 18.58 -12.64
CA ARG A 16 8.23 19.93 -12.71
C ARG A 16 7.59 20.33 -11.36
N ILE A 17 6.80 19.44 -10.77
CA ILE A 17 6.19 19.66 -9.45
C ILE A 17 7.27 19.87 -8.39
N LYS A 18 8.34 19.05 -8.40
CA LYS A 18 9.47 19.20 -7.48
C LYS A 18 10.14 20.55 -7.60
N SER A 19 10.40 21.03 -8.82
CA SER A 19 11.00 22.33 -9.07
C SER A 19 10.11 23.47 -8.56
N ASP A 20 8.79 23.41 -8.80
CA ASP A 20 7.84 24.41 -8.29
C ASP A 20 7.81 24.41 -6.75
N LEU A 21 7.79 23.25 -6.11
CA LEU A 21 7.80 23.12 -4.66
C LEU A 21 9.08 23.69 -4.02
N LEU A 22 10.24 23.41 -4.60
CA LEU A 22 11.51 23.93 -4.09
C LEU A 22 11.52 25.45 -4.05
N LYS A 23 10.92 26.14 -5.05
CA LYS A 23 10.80 27.59 -5.08
C LYS A 23 9.90 28.15 -3.98
N ARG A 24 8.88 27.39 -3.55
CA ARG A 24 7.85 27.82 -2.58
C ARG A 24 8.20 27.50 -1.14
N ILE A 25 8.79 26.32 -0.91
CA ILE A 25 9.02 25.78 0.44
C ILE A 25 10.32 26.29 1.06
N TYR A 26 11.21 26.89 0.29
CA TYR A 26 12.54 27.31 0.75
C TYR A 26 12.54 28.37 1.88
N LYS A 27 11.40 28.96 2.20
CA LYS A 27 11.30 30.11 3.12
C LYS A 27 10.66 29.84 4.48
N ASN A 28 10.12 28.63 4.75
CA ASN A 28 9.33 28.44 5.96
C ASN A 28 9.51 27.04 6.58
N ASP A 29 9.66 26.94 7.89
CA ASP A 29 9.55 25.70 8.67
C ASP A 29 8.08 25.30 8.80
N PHE A 30 7.67 24.24 8.09
CA PHE A 30 6.25 24.11 7.76
C PHE A 30 5.42 23.17 8.59
N THR A 31 5.97 22.17 9.27
CA THR A 31 5.10 21.19 9.91
C THR A 31 5.66 20.63 11.21
N LYS A 32 4.74 20.30 12.10
CA LYS A 32 5.03 19.54 13.34
C LYS A 32 5.80 18.22 13.06
N TYR A 33 5.68 17.66 11.87
CA TYR A 33 6.19 16.32 11.54
C TYR A 33 7.38 16.31 10.57
N ASN A 34 7.74 17.45 9.98
CA ASN A 34 8.81 17.57 8.96
C ASN A 34 8.86 16.38 7.98
N PRO A 35 7.78 16.11 7.22
CA PRO A 35 7.69 14.93 6.40
C PRO A 35 8.63 15.00 5.20
N THR A 36 9.13 13.85 4.75
CA THR A 36 9.69 13.73 3.41
C THR A 36 8.56 13.83 2.39
N ILE A 37 8.62 14.83 1.49
CA ILE A 37 7.65 14.97 0.40
C ILE A 37 8.03 14.02 -0.72
N VAL A 38 7.09 13.15 -1.10
CA VAL A 38 7.26 12.12 -2.13
C VAL A 38 6.36 12.47 -3.32
N ILE A 39 6.95 12.74 -4.49
CA ILE A 39 6.22 13.13 -5.69
C ILE A 39 6.28 12.00 -6.71
N GLY A 40 5.12 11.47 -7.10
CA GLY A 40 5.01 10.33 -8.01
C GLY A 40 3.63 9.71 -7.99
N GLY A 41 3.54 8.43 -8.30
CA GLY A 41 2.36 7.59 -8.10
C GLY A 41 2.48 6.72 -6.86
N ASP A 42 1.43 5.92 -6.56
CA ASP A 42 1.40 5.00 -5.42
C ASP A 42 2.59 4.03 -5.42
N GLY A 43 3.01 3.52 -6.59
CA GLY A 43 4.15 2.61 -6.69
C GLY A 43 5.46 3.24 -6.18
N PHE A 44 5.70 4.52 -6.46
CA PHE A 44 6.87 5.23 -5.95
C PHE A 44 6.79 5.49 -4.45
N MET A 45 5.59 5.78 -3.93
CA MET A 45 5.35 5.88 -2.49
C MET A 45 5.61 4.54 -1.79
N LEU A 46 5.08 3.43 -2.31
CA LEU A 46 5.27 2.10 -1.75
C LEU A 46 6.76 1.71 -1.70
N GLN A 47 7.52 1.99 -2.78
CA GLN A 47 8.97 1.77 -2.80
C GLN A 47 9.68 2.63 -1.74
N THR A 48 9.26 3.88 -1.59
CA THR A 48 9.83 4.80 -0.59
C THR A 48 9.56 4.31 0.82
N LEU A 49 8.33 3.91 1.13
CA LEU A 49 7.95 3.36 2.43
C LEU A 49 8.74 2.08 2.74
N LYS A 50 8.85 1.16 1.77
CA LYS A 50 9.60 -0.09 1.91
C LYS A 50 11.09 0.15 2.22
N LYS A 51 11.72 1.10 1.52
CA LYS A 51 13.13 1.47 1.75
C LYS A 51 13.37 2.14 3.11
N ASN A 52 12.33 2.72 3.70
CA ASN A 52 12.41 3.45 4.96
C ASN A 52 11.59 2.79 6.09
N LYS A 53 11.34 1.49 6.00
CA LYS A 53 10.50 0.73 6.95
C LYS A 53 10.92 0.86 8.41
N ASP A 54 12.24 0.98 8.65
CA ASP A 54 12.83 1.07 9.99
C ASP A 54 13.00 2.53 10.46
N SER A 55 12.62 3.50 9.65
CA SER A 55 12.72 4.92 9.99
C SER A 55 11.45 5.43 10.67
N LYS A 56 11.61 6.36 11.62
CA LYS A 56 10.49 7.10 12.23
C LYS A 56 10.03 8.29 11.39
N ASN A 57 10.48 8.41 10.13
CA ASN A 57 10.15 9.52 9.27
C ASN A 57 8.71 9.44 8.80
N SER A 58 8.04 10.58 8.73
CA SER A 58 6.75 10.72 8.07
C SER A 58 6.93 11.06 6.58
N PHE A 59 5.94 10.70 5.77
CA PHE A 59 5.95 10.91 4.33
C PHE A 59 4.66 11.61 3.90
N TYR A 60 4.78 12.60 3.02
CA TYR A 60 3.65 13.27 2.40
C TYR A 60 3.67 13.03 0.90
N GLY A 61 2.72 12.24 0.40
CA GLY A 61 2.63 11.90 -1.01
C GLY A 61 1.93 12.97 -1.84
N ILE A 62 2.52 13.32 -2.98
CA ILE A 62 1.92 14.19 -4.00
C ILE A 62 1.78 13.41 -5.30
N ASN A 63 0.53 13.27 -5.77
CA ASN A 63 0.22 12.56 -7.00
C ASN A 63 0.63 13.38 -8.23
N SER A 64 1.48 12.81 -9.06
CA SER A 64 1.83 13.32 -10.39
C SER A 64 1.11 12.58 -11.52
N GLY A 65 0.49 11.43 -11.23
CA GLY A 65 -0.30 10.63 -12.16
C GLY A 65 -1.78 11.04 -12.20
N ASN A 66 -2.60 10.16 -12.78
CA ASN A 66 -4.05 10.37 -12.87
C ASN A 66 -4.78 9.88 -11.62
N TYR A 67 -4.34 8.75 -11.07
CA TYR A 67 -4.94 8.09 -9.90
C TYR A 67 -3.90 7.83 -8.84
N GLY A 68 -4.30 7.85 -7.57
CA GLY A 68 -3.47 7.49 -6.44
C GLY A 68 -4.32 7.46 -5.17
N PHE A 69 -4.16 6.38 -4.38
CA PHE A 69 -4.90 6.18 -3.13
C PHE A 69 -4.06 6.56 -1.90
N LEU A 70 -2.73 6.49 -2.03
CA LEU A 70 -1.78 6.89 -0.99
C LEU A 70 -1.26 8.32 -1.17
N MET A 71 -1.68 8.99 -2.25
CA MET A 71 -1.14 10.28 -2.68
C MET A 71 -2.20 11.38 -2.61
N ASN A 72 -1.78 12.58 -2.23
CA ASN A 72 -2.62 13.77 -2.25
C ASN A 72 -2.59 14.45 -3.62
N LYS A 73 -3.70 15.05 -4.02
CA LYS A 73 -3.78 15.85 -5.24
C LYS A 73 -2.86 17.08 -5.13
N TYR A 74 -2.04 17.31 -6.15
CA TYR A 74 -1.21 18.50 -6.23
C TYR A 74 -2.05 19.76 -6.45
N SER A 75 -1.75 20.80 -5.69
CA SER A 75 -2.30 22.15 -5.89
C SER A 75 -1.22 23.16 -5.57
N SER A 76 -0.68 23.82 -6.59
CA SER A 76 0.38 24.81 -6.41
C SER A 76 -0.03 25.96 -5.49
N LYS A 77 -1.30 26.42 -5.56
CA LYS A 77 -1.84 27.50 -4.73
C LYS A 77 -2.02 27.10 -3.25
N ASN A 78 -2.34 25.84 -2.98
CA ASN A 78 -2.75 25.38 -1.65
C ASN A 78 -1.79 24.41 -0.98
N ILE A 79 -0.63 24.13 -1.58
CA ILE A 79 0.27 23.06 -1.07
C ILE A 79 0.69 23.29 0.38
N ILE A 80 1.04 24.50 0.75
CA ILE A 80 1.44 24.86 2.11
C ILE A 80 0.29 24.64 3.09
N LYS A 81 -0.90 25.16 2.74
CA LYS A 81 -2.12 24.98 3.54
C LYS A 81 -2.45 23.48 3.71
N ASN A 82 -2.30 22.69 2.64
CA ASN A 82 -2.56 21.25 2.67
C ASN A 82 -1.55 20.50 3.55
N LEU A 83 -0.26 20.85 3.49
CA LEU A 83 0.78 20.30 4.36
C LEU A 83 0.50 20.58 5.84
N LEU A 84 0.14 21.83 6.17
CA LEU A 84 -0.17 22.24 7.55
C LEU A 84 -1.42 21.54 8.12
N LYS A 85 -2.41 21.24 7.27
CA LYS A 85 -3.65 20.58 7.65
C LYS A 85 -3.59 19.05 7.54
N ALA A 86 -2.47 18.49 7.07
CA ALA A 86 -2.35 17.06 6.88
C ALA A 86 -2.46 16.31 8.22
N LYS A 87 -3.24 15.23 8.21
CA LYS A 87 -3.34 14.30 9.33
C LYS A 87 -2.41 13.12 9.09
N MET A 88 -1.67 12.72 10.12
CA MET A 88 -0.80 11.56 10.04
C MET A 88 -1.63 10.29 10.15
N LEU A 89 -1.40 9.36 9.23
CA LEU A 89 -1.93 8.01 9.23
C LEU A 89 -0.77 7.02 9.39
N ILE A 90 -0.99 5.98 10.18
CA ILE A 90 -0.02 4.90 10.37
C ILE A 90 -0.44 3.75 9.47
N ILE A 91 0.45 3.35 8.57
CA ILE A 91 0.28 2.17 7.71
C ILE A 91 1.06 1.02 8.31
N SER A 92 0.36 -0.06 8.64
CA SER A 92 0.97 -1.30 9.16
C SER A 92 1.17 -2.29 8.02
N PRO A 93 2.41 -2.70 7.70
CA PRO A 93 2.65 -3.73 6.70
C PRO A 93 2.20 -5.10 7.20
N LEU A 94 1.90 -6.00 6.26
CA LEU A 94 1.62 -7.40 6.51
C LEU A 94 2.92 -8.20 6.46
N GLU A 95 3.24 -8.94 7.52
CA GLU A 95 4.32 -9.92 7.50
C GLU A 95 3.79 -11.26 7.00
N MET A 96 4.43 -11.81 5.97
CA MET A 96 4.20 -13.14 5.47
C MET A 96 5.34 -14.05 5.89
N THR A 97 5.04 -15.16 6.53
CA THR A 97 6.00 -16.25 6.76
C THR A 97 5.65 -17.44 5.88
N VAL A 98 6.57 -17.82 5.02
CA VAL A 98 6.42 -18.99 4.13
C VAL A 98 7.27 -20.14 4.65
N LYS A 99 6.64 -21.31 4.87
CA LYS A 99 7.31 -22.58 5.15
C LYS A 99 7.28 -23.43 3.89
N ASN A 100 8.44 -23.76 3.36
CA ASN A 100 8.53 -24.62 2.17
C ASN A 100 8.55 -26.12 2.54
N LYS A 101 8.57 -27.00 1.53
CA LYS A 101 8.61 -28.45 1.71
C LYS A 101 9.81 -28.94 2.56
N ASN A 102 10.92 -28.20 2.53
CA ASN A 102 12.14 -28.52 3.30
C ASN A 102 12.13 -27.88 4.70
N ASN A 103 10.97 -27.48 5.21
CA ASN A 103 10.80 -26.79 6.49
C ASN A 103 11.53 -25.44 6.62
N LYS A 104 12.11 -24.91 5.54
CA LYS A 104 12.76 -23.59 5.54
C LYS A 104 11.70 -22.50 5.64
N LEU A 105 11.92 -21.58 6.59
CA LEU A 105 11.07 -20.41 6.80
C LEU A 105 11.69 -19.19 6.11
N ASN A 106 10.86 -18.49 5.34
CA ASN A 106 11.22 -17.20 4.76
C ASN A 106 10.18 -16.15 5.18
N LYS A 107 10.63 -14.95 5.50
CA LYS A 107 9.78 -13.82 5.90
C LYS A 107 9.81 -12.72 4.85
N TYR A 108 8.65 -12.15 4.57
CA TYR A 108 8.46 -11.06 3.62
C TYR A 108 7.53 -10.01 4.21
N LEU A 109 7.70 -8.75 3.80
CA LEU A 109 6.80 -7.67 4.17
C LEU A 109 6.07 -7.15 2.93
N ALA A 110 4.75 -6.99 3.05
CA ALA A 110 3.90 -6.40 2.03
C ALA A 110 3.14 -5.21 2.62
N ILE A 111 3.14 -4.09 1.91
CA ILE A 111 2.35 -2.91 2.30
C ILE A 111 0.92 -3.07 1.80
N ASN A 112 0.73 -3.58 0.59
CA ASN A 112 -0.58 -3.76 -0.01
C ASN A 112 -1.19 -5.13 0.35
N GLU A 113 -0.71 -6.19 -0.28
CA GLU A 113 -1.26 -7.54 -0.12
C GLU A 113 -0.19 -8.63 -0.28
N VAL A 114 -0.53 -9.80 0.22
CA VAL A 114 0.13 -11.07 -0.08
C VAL A 114 -0.85 -11.91 -0.89
N SER A 115 -0.40 -12.45 -2.02
CA SER A 115 -1.18 -13.36 -2.85
C SER A 115 -0.48 -14.70 -3.05
N ILE A 116 -1.27 -15.75 -3.09
CA ILE A 116 -0.85 -17.10 -3.47
C ILE A 116 -1.60 -17.46 -4.74
N LEU A 117 -0.86 -17.79 -5.80
CA LEU A 117 -1.39 -18.13 -7.11
C LEU A 117 -0.94 -19.52 -7.53
N ARG A 118 -1.81 -20.25 -8.21
CA ARG A 118 -1.46 -21.51 -8.87
C ARG A 118 -0.40 -21.30 -9.94
N GLN A 119 0.49 -22.27 -10.13
CA GLN A 119 1.49 -22.25 -11.17
C GLN A 119 1.10 -23.11 -12.40
N SER A 120 0.13 -23.99 -12.23
CA SER A 120 -0.34 -24.88 -13.30
C SER A 120 -1.71 -24.44 -13.83
N ARG A 121 -2.18 -25.11 -14.89
CA ARG A 121 -3.53 -24.90 -15.43
C ARG A 121 -4.64 -25.44 -14.51
N GLN A 122 -4.30 -26.34 -13.58
CA GLN A 122 -5.27 -26.86 -12.62
C GLN A 122 -5.55 -25.84 -11.53
N ALA A 123 -6.82 -25.74 -11.11
CA ALA A 123 -7.22 -24.90 -9.99
C ALA A 123 -6.53 -25.35 -8.69
N ALA A 124 -6.13 -24.37 -7.88
CA ALA A 124 -5.59 -24.65 -6.54
C ALA A 124 -6.71 -25.09 -5.60
N SER A 125 -6.39 -26.03 -4.69
CA SER A 125 -7.27 -26.41 -3.59
C SER A 125 -6.62 -25.94 -2.28
N LEU A 126 -7.22 -24.91 -1.66
CA LEU A 126 -6.66 -24.20 -0.51
C LEU A 126 -7.55 -24.39 0.71
N SER A 127 -6.94 -24.51 1.90
CA SER A 127 -7.63 -24.42 3.18
C SER A 127 -7.18 -23.13 3.87
N ILE A 128 -8.13 -22.38 4.42
CA ILE A 128 -7.86 -21.10 5.10
C ILE A 128 -8.24 -21.23 6.57
N ASN A 129 -7.29 -20.97 7.43
CA ASN A 129 -7.47 -21.00 8.88
C ASN A 129 -7.17 -19.61 9.49
N TYR A 130 -7.82 -19.28 10.58
CA TYR A 130 -7.51 -18.16 11.45
C TYR A 130 -7.27 -18.67 12.85
N GLY A 131 -6.03 -18.68 13.29
CA GLY A 131 -5.61 -19.43 14.48
C GLY A 131 -5.94 -20.92 14.32
N SER A 132 -6.58 -21.50 15.31
CA SER A 132 -7.05 -22.90 15.30
C SER A 132 -8.36 -23.10 14.50
N LYS A 133 -9.08 -22.02 14.20
CA LYS A 133 -10.38 -22.09 13.52
C LYS A 133 -10.21 -22.21 12.01
N LYS A 134 -10.78 -23.26 11.42
CA LYS A 134 -10.87 -23.41 9.96
C LYS A 134 -11.99 -22.52 9.42
N ILE A 135 -11.63 -21.44 8.68
CA ILE A 135 -12.59 -20.54 8.06
C ILE A 135 -13.15 -21.16 6.79
N ILE A 136 -12.27 -21.72 5.96
CA ILE A 136 -12.65 -22.39 4.72
C ILE A 136 -11.96 -23.72 4.64
N LYS A 137 -12.77 -24.80 4.59
CA LYS A 137 -12.25 -26.17 4.48
C LYS A 137 -11.60 -26.44 3.12
N LYS A 138 -12.23 -25.93 2.04
CA LYS A 138 -11.78 -26.16 0.67
C LYS A 138 -12.18 -24.98 -0.22
N LEU A 139 -11.22 -24.17 -0.59
CA LEU A 139 -11.35 -23.15 -1.62
C LEU A 139 -10.72 -23.67 -2.92
N VAL A 140 -11.53 -23.84 -3.96
CA VAL A 140 -11.05 -24.18 -5.30
C VAL A 140 -11.05 -22.89 -6.13
N SER A 141 -9.87 -22.40 -6.51
CA SER A 141 -9.67 -21.09 -7.12
C SER A 141 -8.33 -21.02 -7.86
N ASP A 142 -8.08 -19.90 -8.54
CA ASP A 142 -6.75 -19.61 -9.07
C ASP A 142 -5.78 -19.22 -7.94
N GLY A 143 -6.31 -18.77 -6.81
CA GLY A 143 -5.52 -18.37 -5.67
C GLY A 143 -6.33 -17.65 -4.60
N VAL A 144 -5.63 -17.08 -3.66
CA VAL A 144 -6.20 -16.24 -2.59
C VAL A 144 -5.23 -15.10 -2.28
N LEU A 145 -5.76 -13.96 -1.91
CA LEU A 145 -4.97 -12.85 -1.41
C LEU A 145 -5.46 -12.38 -0.04
N VAL A 146 -4.52 -11.86 0.75
CA VAL A 146 -4.77 -11.17 2.01
C VAL A 146 -4.28 -9.75 1.86
N SER A 147 -5.18 -8.78 2.01
CA SER A 147 -4.89 -7.36 1.79
C SER A 147 -4.96 -6.56 3.08
N THR A 148 -4.05 -5.61 3.20
CA THR A 148 -4.10 -4.54 4.19
C THR A 148 -5.13 -3.48 3.78
N PRO A 149 -5.49 -2.54 4.67
CA PRO A 149 -6.28 -1.37 4.28
C PRO A 149 -5.65 -0.57 3.14
N ALA A 150 -4.32 -0.40 3.12
CA ALA A 150 -3.61 0.30 2.04
C ALA A 150 -3.72 -0.43 0.69
N GLY A 151 -3.70 -1.75 0.70
CA GLY A 151 -3.84 -2.60 -0.50
C GLY A 151 -5.28 -2.85 -0.92
N SER A 152 -6.28 -2.46 -0.13
CA SER A 152 -7.68 -2.77 -0.41
C SER A 152 -8.18 -2.18 -1.73
N THR A 153 -7.57 -1.11 -2.21
CA THR A 153 -7.84 -0.44 -3.49
C THR A 153 -6.92 -0.88 -4.64
N ALA A 154 -5.99 -1.81 -4.37
CA ALA A 154 -5.07 -2.39 -5.37
C ALA A 154 -5.62 -3.71 -5.93
N TYR A 155 -4.83 -4.78 -5.93
CA TYR A 155 -5.24 -6.08 -6.48
C TYR A 155 -6.48 -6.66 -5.78
N ASN A 156 -6.65 -6.37 -4.48
CA ASN A 156 -7.86 -6.75 -3.75
C ASN A 156 -9.14 -6.24 -4.43
N LEU A 157 -9.15 -5.01 -4.92
CA LEU A 157 -10.31 -4.43 -5.63
C LEU A 157 -10.57 -5.14 -6.96
N SER A 158 -9.50 -5.52 -7.68
CA SER A 158 -9.63 -6.24 -8.96
C SER A 158 -10.22 -7.65 -8.80
N VAL A 159 -10.11 -8.25 -7.62
CA VAL A 159 -10.74 -9.53 -7.30
C VAL A 159 -12.03 -9.38 -6.49
N HIS A 160 -12.66 -8.20 -6.56
CA HIS A 160 -13.92 -7.87 -5.89
C HIS A 160 -13.86 -7.91 -4.37
N GLY A 161 -12.67 -7.73 -3.78
CA GLY A 161 -12.51 -7.56 -2.34
C GLY A 161 -13.04 -6.20 -1.85
N PRO A 162 -13.41 -6.06 -0.58
CA PRO A 162 -13.92 -4.81 -0.02
C PRO A 162 -12.83 -3.73 0.06
N ILE A 163 -13.23 -2.47 -0.12
CA ILE A 163 -12.40 -1.31 0.18
C ILE A 163 -12.42 -1.09 1.70
N LEU A 164 -11.23 -1.02 2.29
CA LEU A 164 -11.05 -0.77 3.72
C LEU A 164 -10.53 0.66 3.94
N SER A 165 -11.05 1.34 4.95
CA SER A 165 -10.50 2.64 5.37
C SER A 165 -9.06 2.47 5.85
N LEU A 166 -8.15 3.40 5.51
CA LEU A 166 -6.72 3.33 5.84
C LEU A 166 -6.44 3.21 7.35
N ASN A 167 -7.35 3.69 8.20
CA ASN A 167 -7.25 3.57 9.66
C ASN A 167 -7.91 2.29 10.21
N SER A 168 -8.41 1.42 9.34
CA SER A 168 -9.03 0.15 9.73
C SER A 168 -7.98 -0.81 10.29
N LYS A 169 -8.35 -1.55 11.35
CA LYS A 169 -7.56 -2.65 11.92
C LYS A 169 -7.95 -4.02 11.33
N LYS A 170 -8.63 -4.03 10.18
CA LYS A 170 -9.09 -5.24 9.50
C LYS A 170 -8.18 -5.60 8.34
N LEU A 171 -8.12 -6.87 8.00
CA LEU A 171 -7.56 -7.39 6.76
C LEU A 171 -8.69 -7.92 5.88
N SER A 172 -8.52 -7.83 4.56
CA SER A 172 -9.40 -8.51 3.62
C SER A 172 -8.78 -9.83 3.18
N ILE A 173 -9.59 -10.89 3.13
CA ILE A 173 -9.21 -12.16 2.51
C ILE A 173 -10.10 -12.34 1.30
N SER A 174 -9.53 -12.37 0.10
CA SER A 174 -10.28 -12.43 -1.16
C SER A 174 -9.75 -13.56 -2.03
N PRO A 175 -10.63 -14.46 -2.53
CA PRO A 175 -10.22 -15.48 -3.48
C PRO A 175 -9.98 -14.87 -4.86
N ILE A 176 -9.10 -15.49 -5.63
CA ILE A 176 -8.83 -15.11 -7.01
C ILE A 176 -9.53 -16.12 -7.90
N SER A 177 -10.51 -15.67 -8.71
CA SER A 177 -11.30 -16.52 -9.61
C SER A 177 -11.87 -17.78 -8.92
N PRO A 178 -12.73 -17.65 -7.87
CA PRO A 178 -13.21 -18.80 -7.12
C PRO A 178 -14.15 -19.67 -7.94
N PHE A 179 -13.86 -20.97 -8.05
CA PHE A 179 -14.76 -21.97 -8.61
C PHE A 179 -15.69 -22.58 -7.54
N ARG A 180 -15.16 -22.79 -6.31
CA ARG A 180 -15.91 -23.26 -5.14
C ARG A 180 -15.31 -22.65 -3.86
N PRO A 181 -16.13 -22.11 -2.95
CA PRO A 181 -17.57 -21.83 -3.11
C PRO A 181 -17.85 -20.79 -4.21
N ARG A 182 -18.98 -20.87 -4.89
CA ARG A 182 -19.34 -19.94 -5.98
C ARG A 182 -19.64 -18.52 -5.49
N ARG A 183 -20.13 -18.39 -4.27
CA ARG A 183 -20.38 -17.10 -3.62
C ARG A 183 -19.44 -16.95 -2.44
N TRP A 184 -18.55 -16.00 -2.56
CA TRP A 184 -17.68 -15.57 -1.50
C TRP A 184 -18.37 -14.47 -0.71
N LYS A 185 -18.41 -14.60 0.60
CA LYS A 185 -18.98 -13.59 1.50
C LYS A 185 -17.92 -12.93 2.39
N GLY A 186 -16.66 -12.98 1.97
CA GLY A 186 -15.43 -12.37 2.46
C GLY A 186 -15.37 -12.05 3.92
#